data_e665f8f4bcd9dc4d9eedee8f8774f708
#
_entry.id   e665f8f4bcd9dc4d9eedee8f8774f708
#
_cell.length_a   1.000
_cell.length_b   1.000
_cell.length_c   1.000
_cell.angle_alpha   90.00
_cell.angle_beta   90.00
_cell.angle_gamma   90.00
#
_symmetry.space_group_name_H-M   'P 1'
#
loop_
_entity.id
_entity.type
_entity.pdbx_description
1 polymer ?
#
loop_
_entity_poly.entity_id
_entity_poly.type
_entity_poly.pdbx_seq_one_letter_code
_entity_poly.pdbx_strand_id
1 'polypeptide(L)' 'NSEWSGQGTLTFPNGATYVGEWANGFMNGQGTFTWSDGKEITGTWVNGKLQE' A
#
# COMPACT_ATOMS: atom_id res chain seq x y z
N ASN A 1 -18.17 -1.02 -5.99
CA ASN A 1 -18.05 -0.54 -5.60
C ASN A 1 -17.23 0.43 -4.94
N SER A 2 -17.47 0.78 -3.81
CA SER A 2 -16.80 1.88 -3.20
C SER A 2 -15.55 1.48 -2.45
N GLU A 3 -15.32 0.22 -2.26
CA GLU A 3 -14.17 -0.21 -1.50
C GLU A 3 -13.17 -0.93 -2.37
N TRP A 4 -11.92 -0.71 -2.05
CA TRP A 4 -10.85 -1.37 -2.78
C TRP A 4 -10.63 -2.76 -2.25
N SER A 5 -10.49 -3.71 -3.12
CA SER A 5 -10.09 -5.03 -2.72
C SER A 5 -9.27 -5.64 -3.86
N GLY A 6 -8.35 -6.52 -3.51
CA GLY A 6 -7.43 -7.08 -4.47
C GLY A 6 -6.23 -6.18 -4.65
N GLN A 7 -5.56 -6.29 -5.78
CA GLN A 7 -4.33 -5.55 -6.01
C GLN A 7 -4.59 -4.20 -6.63
N GLY A 8 -3.80 -3.22 -6.23
CA GLY A 8 -3.94 -1.88 -6.77
C GLY A 8 -2.71 -1.05 -6.53
N THR A 9 -2.67 0.10 -7.18
CA THR A 9 -1.58 1.05 -7.03
C THR A 9 -2.15 2.37 -6.54
N LEU A 10 -1.58 2.87 -5.45
CA LEU A 10 -2.00 4.17 -4.92
C LEU A 10 -0.83 5.12 -4.96
N THR A 11 -1.07 6.32 -5.49
CA THR A 11 -0.07 7.36 -5.54
C THR A 11 -0.46 8.44 -4.54
N PHE A 12 0.46 8.78 -3.65
CA PHE A 12 0.21 9.78 -2.63
C PHE A 12 0.62 11.16 -3.12
N PRO A 13 0.03 12.21 -2.58
CA PRO A 13 0.37 13.57 -3.03
C PRO A 13 1.82 13.96 -2.79
N ASN A 14 2.47 13.35 -1.83
CA ASN A 14 3.87 13.68 -1.54
C ASN A 14 4.86 12.96 -2.45
N GLY A 15 4.37 12.16 -3.40
CA GLY A 15 5.25 11.44 -4.31
C GLY A 15 5.46 9.98 -3.96
N ALA A 16 4.91 9.54 -2.85
CA ALA A 16 5.02 8.13 -2.46
C ALA A 16 4.03 7.29 -3.26
N THR A 17 4.30 6.01 -3.31
CA THR A 17 3.45 5.09 -4.06
C THR A 17 3.35 3.77 -3.31
N TYR A 18 2.16 3.19 -3.29
CA TYR A 18 1.96 1.87 -2.73
C TYR A 18 1.41 0.95 -3.81
N VAL A 19 2.03 -0.22 -3.95
CA VAL A 19 1.59 -1.23 -4.90
C VAL A 19 1.44 -2.53 -4.13
N GLY A 20 0.23 -3.05 -4.07
CA GLY A 20 0.01 -4.29 -3.34
C GLY A 20 -1.45 -4.57 -3.16
N GLU A 21 -1.75 -5.36 -2.15
CA GLU A 21 -3.11 -5.81 -1.91
C GLU A 21 -3.87 -4.87 -1.02
N TRP A 22 -5.16 -4.79 -1.28
CA TRP A 22 -6.07 -3.92 -0.58
C TRP A 22 -7.26 -4.70 -0.08
N ALA A 23 -7.80 -4.29 1.05
CA ALA A 23 -9.03 -4.85 1.57
C ALA A 23 -9.74 -3.78 2.37
N ASN A 24 -11.03 -3.61 2.10
CA ASN A 24 -11.88 -2.66 2.83
C ASN A 24 -11.32 -1.25 2.81
N GLY A 25 -10.66 -0.89 1.71
CA GLY A 25 -10.12 0.45 1.57
C GLY A 25 -8.77 0.68 2.22
N PHE A 26 -8.18 -0.37 2.77
CA PHE A 26 -6.87 -0.25 3.42
C PHE A 26 -5.86 -1.17 2.79
N MET A 27 -4.60 -0.81 2.95
CA MET A 27 -3.52 -1.69 2.56
C MET A 27 -3.54 -2.90 3.48
N ASN A 28 -3.68 -4.09 2.88
CA ASN A 28 -3.85 -5.28 3.68
C ASN A 28 -3.27 -6.44 2.90
N GLY A 29 -2.29 -7.12 3.48
CA GLY A 29 -1.61 -8.18 2.79
C GLY A 29 -0.26 -7.72 2.31
N GLN A 30 0.27 -8.39 1.31
CA GLN A 30 1.61 -8.08 0.83
C GLN A 30 1.61 -6.89 -0.11
N GLY A 31 2.59 -6.02 0.03
CA GLY A 31 2.70 -4.88 -0.84
C GLY A 31 4.05 -4.22 -0.72
N THR A 32 4.32 -3.30 -1.64
CA THR A 32 5.54 -2.53 -1.68
C THR A 32 5.20 -1.05 -1.58
N PHE A 33 5.77 -0.40 -0.58
CA PHE A 33 5.59 1.03 -0.40
C PHE A 33 6.88 1.74 -0.83
N THR A 34 6.74 2.71 -1.72
CA THR A 34 7.87 3.48 -2.21
C THR A 34 7.73 4.91 -1.70
N TRP A 35 8.75 5.39 -0.99
CA TRP A 35 8.73 6.76 -0.51
C TRP A 35 9.11 7.72 -1.62
N SER A 36 8.86 8.99 -1.37
CA SER A 36 9.14 10.01 -2.38
C SER A 36 10.63 10.16 -2.65
N ASP A 37 11.48 9.72 -1.74
CA ASP A 37 12.92 9.80 -1.95
C ASP A 37 13.47 8.58 -2.67
N GLY A 38 12.62 7.62 -3.01
CA GLY A 38 13.05 6.44 -3.73
C GLY A 38 13.23 5.19 -2.89
N LYS A 39 13.01 5.30 -1.58
CA LYS A 39 13.12 4.14 -0.72
C LYS A 39 11.95 3.21 -0.90
N GLU A 40 12.20 1.92 -0.81
CA GLU A 40 11.14 0.92 -0.95
C GLU A 40 11.12 0.00 0.24
N ILE A 41 9.92 -0.33 0.68
CA ILE A 41 9.72 -1.31 1.74
C ILE A 41 8.70 -2.32 1.26
N THR A 42 9.07 -3.59 1.32
CA THR A 42 8.18 -4.68 0.96
C THR A 42 7.90 -5.49 2.21
N GLY A 43 6.65 -5.83 2.43
CA GLY A 43 6.28 -6.63 3.59
C GLY A 43 4.81 -6.85 3.65
N THR A 44 4.36 -7.29 4.83
CA THR A 44 2.96 -7.55 5.09
C THR A 44 2.33 -6.33 5.76
N TRP A 45 1.20 -5.92 5.22
CA TRP A 45 0.51 -4.76 5.72
C TRP A 45 -0.81 -5.16 6.36
N VAL A 46 -1.16 -4.51 7.45
CA VAL A 46 -2.41 -4.78 8.14
C VAL A 46 -3.07 -3.45 8.46
N ASN A 47 -4.24 -3.23 7.88
CA ASN A 47 -5.02 -2.01 8.09
C ASN A 47 -4.19 -0.75 7.81
N GLY A 48 -3.38 -0.81 6.77
CA GLY A 48 -2.59 0.33 6.38
C GLY A 48 -1.27 0.48 7.09
N LYS A 49 -0.90 -0.48 7.93
CA LYS A 49 0.34 -0.41 8.69
C LYS A 49 1.24 -1.58 8.36
N LEU A 50 2.52 -1.30 8.34
CA LEU A 50 3.49 -2.35 8.09
C LEU A 50 3.64 -3.23 9.32
N GLN A 51 3.53 -4.51 9.08
CA GLN A 51 3.65 -5.48 10.15
C GLN A 51 5.10 -5.95 10.24
N GLU A 52 5.73 -5.74 11.37
CA GLU A 52 7.13 -6.12 11.54
C GLU A 52 7.32 -7.47 12.15
#